data_2a9e1ce9584d8fbcd496dfd91f05c628
#
_entry.id   2a9e1ce9584d8fbcd496dfd91f05c628
#
_cell.length_a   1.000
_cell.length_b   1.000
_cell.length_c   1.000
_cell.angle_alpha   90.00
_cell.angle_beta   90.00
_cell.angle_gamma   90.00
#
_symmetry.space_group_name_H-M   'P 1'
#
loop_
_entity.id
_entity.type
_entity.pdbx_description
1 polymer ?
#
loop_
_entity_poly.entity_id
_entity_poly.type
_entity_poly.pdbx_seq_one_letter_code
_entity_poly.pdbx_strand_id
1 'polypeptide(L)'
;MPTKAIYIMGIVLLAAWLAACSKPVLEGYPSEGDQITVSGEATEESPQALASLQLTDQGRRLVEDKQPDKAIRVLEQAVSLHPTNGRNYYYLAEAWLMKGFADQAKEFNQLAEIHLKEDHQWMIRVAEQADRIAELEK
;
A
#
# COMPACT_ATOMS: atom_id res chain seq x y z
N MET A 1 46.26 -13.60 41.07
CA MET A 1 45.93 -12.77 39.89
C MET A 1 45.13 -13.56 38.86
N PRO A 2 43.81 -13.73 38.99
CA PRO A 2 43.03 -14.57 38.07
C PRO A 2 42.24 -13.81 36.98
N THR A 3 42.45 -12.52 36.82
CA THR A 3 41.63 -11.69 35.92
C THR A 3 41.98 -11.80 34.44
N LYS A 4 43.23 -12.22 34.11
CA LYS A 4 43.69 -12.36 32.70
C LYS A 4 43.19 -13.63 32.02
N ALA A 5 42.89 -14.68 32.76
CA ALA A 5 42.38 -15.93 32.23
C ALA A 5 40.90 -15.84 31.76
N ILE A 6 40.12 -15.00 32.40
CA ILE A 6 38.70 -14.83 32.06
C ILE A 6 38.53 -14.03 30.75
N TYR A 7 39.47 -13.11 30.48
CA TYR A 7 39.44 -12.32 29.22
C TYR A 7 39.77 -13.14 27.98
N ILE A 8 40.74 -14.10 28.13
CA ILE A 8 41.13 -14.99 27.01
C ILE A 8 40.03 -15.97 26.67
N MET A 9 39.30 -16.48 27.68
CA MET A 9 38.17 -17.40 27.45
C MET A 9 36.96 -16.70 26.83
N GLY A 10 36.74 -15.40 27.14
CA GLY A 10 35.67 -14.58 26.54
C GLY A 10 35.91 -14.27 25.06
N ILE A 11 37.18 -14.05 24.66
CA ILE A 11 37.54 -13.72 23.27
C ILE A 11 37.43 -14.97 22.38
N VAL A 12 37.79 -16.17 22.89
CA VAL A 12 37.68 -17.41 22.13
C VAL A 12 36.24 -17.83 21.89
N LEU A 13 35.32 -17.54 22.82
CA LEU A 13 33.89 -17.84 22.63
C LEU A 13 33.21 -16.86 21.67
N LEU A 14 33.70 -15.60 21.56
CA LEU A 14 33.13 -14.62 20.61
C LEU A 14 33.54 -14.93 19.13
N ALA A 15 34.69 -15.57 18.93
CA ALA A 15 35.17 -15.92 17.59
C ALA A 15 34.44 -17.12 16.97
N ALA A 16 33.79 -17.96 17.77
CA ALA A 16 33.09 -19.17 17.29
C ALA A 16 31.69 -18.87 16.70
N TRP A 17 31.15 -17.67 16.88
CA TRP A 17 29.79 -17.33 16.39
C TRP A 17 29.76 -16.71 14.98
N LEU A 18 30.92 -16.43 14.37
CA LEU A 18 31.02 -15.82 13.05
C LEU A 18 31.18 -16.81 11.88
N ALA A 19 31.23 -18.12 12.14
CA ALA A 19 31.50 -19.14 11.12
C ALA A 19 30.24 -19.90 10.63
N ALA A 20 29.02 -19.54 11.01
CA ALA A 20 27.82 -20.33 10.74
C ALA A 20 26.83 -19.71 9.75
N CYS A 21 27.28 -18.83 8.84
CA CYS A 21 26.45 -18.32 7.75
C CYS A 21 27.10 -18.48 6.37
N SER A 22 27.61 -19.67 6.06
CA SER A 22 27.86 -20.06 4.67
C SER A 22 26.72 -20.96 4.21
N LYS A 23 25.74 -20.40 3.51
CA LYS A 23 24.73 -21.19 2.78
C LYS A 23 25.44 -21.95 1.65
N PRO A 24 25.16 -23.25 1.46
CA PRO A 24 25.67 -23.95 0.29
C PRO A 24 25.02 -23.35 -0.96
N VAL A 25 25.85 -22.85 -1.87
CA VAL A 25 25.46 -22.54 -3.23
C VAL A 25 25.18 -23.87 -3.91
N LEU A 26 23.94 -24.15 -4.22
CA LEU A 26 23.55 -25.21 -5.14
C LEU A 26 23.92 -24.76 -6.56
N GLU A 27 25.09 -25.23 -7.03
CA GLU A 27 25.42 -25.20 -8.45
C GLU A 27 24.47 -26.13 -9.21
N GLY A 28 23.82 -25.58 -10.22
CA GLY A 28 23.19 -26.40 -11.25
C GLY A 28 21.71 -26.07 -11.51
N TYR A 29 21.41 -24.88 -12.00
CA TYR A 29 20.25 -24.68 -12.84
C TYR A 29 20.70 -24.01 -14.14
N PRO A 30 20.38 -24.58 -15.31
CA PRO A 30 20.67 -23.90 -16.58
C PRO A 30 19.86 -22.62 -16.65
N SER A 31 20.59 -21.51 -16.76
CA SER A 31 20.06 -20.21 -17.09
C SER A 31 19.59 -20.27 -18.55
N GLU A 32 18.33 -20.57 -18.74
CA GLU A 32 17.65 -20.23 -20.00
C GLU A 32 16.75 -19.05 -19.69
N GLY A 33 17.06 -17.95 -20.38
CA GLY A 33 16.53 -16.63 -20.09
C GLY A 33 15.03 -16.54 -20.32
N ASP A 34 14.37 -16.10 -19.31
CA ASP A 34 13.23 -15.22 -19.42
C ASP A 34 13.35 -14.22 -18.25
N GLN A 35 13.97 -13.09 -18.55
CA GLN A 35 13.81 -11.93 -17.71
C GLN A 35 12.35 -11.53 -17.84
N ILE A 36 11.51 -12.12 -16.99
CA ILE A 36 10.23 -11.53 -16.68
C ILE A 36 10.56 -10.23 -15.94
N THR A 37 10.72 -9.16 -16.69
CA THR A 37 10.58 -7.82 -16.18
C THR A 37 9.12 -7.71 -15.73
N VAL A 38 8.86 -8.05 -14.48
CA VAL A 38 7.60 -7.74 -13.84
C VAL A 38 7.60 -6.24 -13.61
N SER A 39 7.40 -5.49 -14.69
CA SER A 39 6.78 -4.17 -14.63
C SER A 39 5.34 -4.47 -14.26
N GLY A 40 5.09 -4.70 -12.96
CA GLY A 40 3.77 -5.10 -12.50
C GLY A 40 2.82 -3.92 -12.49
N GLU A 41 2.37 -3.50 -13.66
CA GLU A 41 1.04 -2.94 -13.76
C GLU A 41 0.08 -4.06 -13.40
N ALA A 42 -0.54 -3.93 -12.21
CA ALA A 42 -1.54 -4.87 -11.76
C ALA A 42 -2.70 -4.84 -12.77
N THR A 43 -2.72 -5.82 -13.67
CA THR A 43 -3.90 -6.02 -14.52
C THR A 43 -5.10 -6.36 -13.62
N GLU A 44 -6.31 -5.99 -14.03
CA GLU A 44 -7.52 -6.21 -13.23
C GLU A 44 -7.75 -7.69 -12.81
N GLU A 45 -7.08 -8.61 -13.46
CA GLU A 45 -7.13 -10.06 -13.18
C GLU A 45 -6.01 -10.55 -12.24
N SER A 46 -5.08 -9.68 -11.82
CA SER A 46 -4.00 -10.09 -10.92
C SER A 46 -4.53 -10.38 -9.50
N PRO A 47 -3.91 -11.32 -8.75
CA PRO A 47 -4.28 -11.55 -7.35
C PRO A 47 -4.22 -10.29 -6.49
N GLN A 48 -3.29 -9.38 -6.78
CA GLN A 48 -3.15 -8.09 -6.10
C GLN A 48 -4.33 -7.17 -6.42
N ALA A 49 -4.76 -7.11 -7.68
CA ALA A 49 -5.92 -6.32 -8.07
C ALA A 49 -7.21 -6.86 -7.40
N LEU A 50 -7.40 -8.17 -7.37
CA LEU A 50 -8.54 -8.79 -6.68
C LEU A 50 -8.53 -8.49 -5.17
N ALA A 51 -7.36 -8.59 -4.52
CA ALA A 51 -7.20 -8.23 -3.12
C ALA A 51 -7.50 -6.73 -2.89
N SER A 52 -7.04 -5.85 -3.77
CA SER A 52 -7.37 -4.42 -3.73
C SER A 52 -8.87 -4.17 -3.83
N LEU A 53 -9.59 -4.85 -4.73
CA LEU A 53 -11.04 -4.72 -4.87
C LEU A 53 -11.78 -5.12 -3.59
N GLN A 54 -11.35 -6.18 -2.91
CA GLN A 54 -11.93 -6.58 -1.62
C GLN A 54 -11.71 -5.51 -0.55
N LEU A 55 -10.50 -4.92 -0.49
CA LEU A 55 -10.20 -3.82 0.42
C LEU A 55 -10.98 -2.54 0.04
N THR A 56 -11.16 -2.26 -1.25
CA THR A 56 -12.01 -1.15 -1.72
C THR A 56 -13.44 -1.29 -1.19
N ASP A 57 -14.01 -2.48 -1.32
CA ASP A 57 -15.37 -2.76 -0.81
C ASP A 57 -15.46 -2.67 0.72
N GLN A 58 -14.44 -3.12 1.42
CA GLN A 58 -14.35 -2.96 2.88
C GLN A 58 -14.25 -1.49 3.27
N GLY A 59 -13.39 -0.71 2.58
CA GLY A 59 -13.25 0.73 2.79
C GLY A 59 -14.55 1.48 2.53
N ARG A 60 -15.26 1.15 1.44
CA ARG A 60 -16.58 1.72 1.14
C ARG A 60 -17.57 1.49 2.29
N ARG A 61 -17.69 0.24 2.76
CA ARG A 61 -18.58 -0.07 3.91
C ARG A 61 -18.21 0.72 5.16
N LEU A 62 -16.91 0.89 5.44
CA LEU A 62 -16.45 1.67 6.59
C LEU A 62 -16.79 3.17 6.45
N VAL A 63 -16.79 3.72 5.22
CA VAL A 63 -17.28 5.07 4.94
C VAL A 63 -18.79 5.16 5.22
N GLU A 64 -19.58 4.20 4.71
CA GLU A 64 -21.02 4.12 4.95
C GLU A 64 -21.36 4.01 6.45
N ASP A 65 -20.56 3.24 7.19
CA ASP A 65 -20.67 3.06 8.65
C ASP A 65 -20.11 4.23 9.47
N LYS A 66 -19.68 5.32 8.82
CA LYS A 66 -19.12 6.52 9.46
C LYS A 66 -17.88 6.23 10.32
N GLN A 67 -17.01 5.35 9.83
CA GLN A 67 -15.75 4.98 10.48
C GLN A 67 -14.53 5.44 9.63
N PRO A 68 -14.33 6.77 9.44
CA PRO A 68 -13.37 7.28 8.47
C PRO A 68 -11.92 6.88 8.75
N ASP A 69 -11.50 6.81 10.02
CA ASP A 69 -10.12 6.43 10.35
C ASP A 69 -9.80 4.96 9.98
N LYS A 70 -10.80 4.09 10.07
CA LYS A 70 -10.63 2.69 9.64
C LYS A 70 -10.68 2.59 8.12
N ALA A 71 -11.58 3.35 7.49
CA ALA A 71 -11.70 3.42 6.04
C ALA A 71 -10.37 3.84 5.40
N ILE A 72 -9.76 4.92 5.89
CA ILE A 72 -8.47 5.42 5.40
C ILE A 72 -7.42 4.31 5.43
N ARG A 73 -7.21 3.64 6.58
CA ARG A 73 -6.20 2.58 6.69
C ARG A 73 -6.40 1.43 5.70
N VAL A 74 -7.65 1.01 5.50
CA VAL A 74 -7.98 -0.09 4.58
C VAL A 74 -7.81 0.34 3.13
N LEU A 75 -8.23 1.56 2.79
CA LEU A 75 -8.11 2.09 1.44
C LEU A 75 -6.68 2.40 1.03
N GLU A 76 -5.82 2.84 1.96
CA GLU A 76 -4.38 2.99 1.72
C GLU A 76 -3.73 1.65 1.39
N GLN A 77 -4.13 0.56 2.05
CA GLN A 77 -3.70 -0.79 1.67
C GLN A 77 -4.20 -1.18 0.27
N ALA A 78 -5.45 -0.84 -0.06
CA ALA A 78 -6.00 -1.06 -1.39
C ALA A 78 -5.21 -0.32 -2.48
N VAL A 79 -4.85 0.94 -2.23
CA VAL A 79 -3.99 1.74 -3.13
C VAL A 79 -2.62 1.11 -3.30
N SER A 80 -2.01 0.60 -2.22
CA SER A 80 -0.67 -0.03 -2.31
C SER A 80 -0.66 -1.29 -3.17
N LEU A 81 -1.78 -2.01 -3.26
CA LEU A 81 -1.93 -3.20 -4.08
C LEU A 81 -2.30 -2.89 -5.54
N HIS A 82 -3.08 -1.84 -5.77
CA HIS A 82 -3.55 -1.44 -7.10
C HIS A 82 -3.66 0.09 -7.20
N PRO A 83 -2.54 0.78 -7.47
CA PRO A 83 -2.49 2.25 -7.47
C PRO A 83 -3.33 2.92 -8.56
N THR A 84 -3.68 2.19 -9.62
CA THR A 84 -4.48 2.74 -10.74
C THR A 84 -5.99 2.57 -10.53
N ASN A 85 -6.44 1.91 -9.45
CA ASN A 85 -7.85 1.81 -9.12
C ASN A 85 -8.39 3.12 -8.54
N GLY A 86 -8.98 3.96 -9.38
CA GLY A 86 -9.50 5.29 -9.01
C GLY A 86 -10.57 5.27 -7.92
N ARG A 87 -11.29 4.14 -7.74
CA ARG A 87 -12.30 4.01 -6.68
C ARG A 87 -11.68 4.07 -5.28
N ASN A 88 -10.44 3.60 -5.12
CA ASN A 88 -9.72 3.71 -3.85
C ASN A 88 -9.56 5.17 -3.44
N TYR A 89 -9.15 6.00 -4.37
CA TYR A 89 -8.96 7.44 -4.15
C TYR A 89 -10.29 8.16 -3.89
N TYR A 90 -11.35 7.80 -4.63
CA TYR A 90 -12.68 8.36 -4.37
C TYR A 90 -13.13 8.11 -2.93
N TYR A 91 -13.02 6.87 -2.43
CA TYR A 91 -13.42 6.57 -1.05
C TYR A 91 -12.45 7.13 -0.01
N LEU A 92 -11.16 7.30 -0.32
CA LEU A 92 -10.23 8.04 0.54
C LEU A 92 -10.67 9.51 0.66
N ALA A 93 -11.03 10.15 -0.45
CA ALA A 93 -11.56 11.52 -0.43
C ALA A 93 -12.84 11.61 0.41
N GLU A 94 -13.77 10.66 0.31
CA GLU A 94 -14.97 10.60 1.17
C GLU A 94 -14.60 10.50 2.65
N ALA A 95 -13.65 9.64 3.00
CA ALA A 95 -13.24 9.46 4.39
C ALA A 95 -12.58 10.73 4.96
N TRP A 96 -11.76 11.43 4.20
CA TRP A 96 -11.15 12.69 4.61
C TRP A 96 -12.16 13.83 4.68
N LEU A 97 -13.12 13.87 3.73
CA LEU A 97 -14.23 14.81 3.75
C LEU A 97 -15.08 14.65 5.03
N MET A 98 -15.38 13.42 5.44
CA MET A 98 -16.10 13.12 6.68
C MET A 98 -15.35 13.59 7.93
N LYS A 99 -14.02 13.62 7.89
CA LYS A 99 -13.18 14.16 8.97
C LYS A 99 -13.08 15.68 8.96
N GLY A 100 -13.57 16.35 7.92
CA GLY A 100 -13.48 17.80 7.75
C GLY A 100 -12.11 18.30 7.25
N PHE A 101 -11.29 17.40 6.69
CA PHE A 101 -9.98 17.74 6.12
C PHE A 101 -10.11 17.98 4.61
N ALA A 102 -10.47 19.21 4.24
CA ALA A 102 -10.76 19.58 2.85
C ALA A 102 -9.56 19.42 1.92
N ASP A 103 -8.36 19.81 2.36
CA ASP A 103 -7.14 19.70 1.56
C ASP A 103 -6.83 18.25 1.18
N GLN A 104 -6.85 17.32 2.15
CA GLN A 104 -6.63 15.91 1.91
C GLN A 104 -7.72 15.29 1.03
N ALA A 105 -8.98 15.65 1.28
CA ALA A 105 -10.09 15.19 0.45
C ALA A 105 -9.91 15.64 -1.01
N LYS A 106 -9.46 16.86 -1.24
CA LYS A 106 -9.21 17.42 -2.56
C LYS A 106 -8.08 16.70 -3.31
N GLU A 107 -6.97 16.42 -2.62
CA GLU A 107 -5.85 15.67 -3.22
C GLU A 107 -6.31 14.28 -3.71
N PHE A 108 -7.05 13.54 -2.88
CA PHE A 108 -7.56 12.23 -3.27
C PHE A 108 -8.67 12.29 -4.31
N ASN A 109 -9.53 13.33 -4.30
CA ASN A 109 -10.52 13.55 -5.36
C ASN A 109 -9.86 13.78 -6.72
N GLN A 110 -8.78 14.56 -6.79
CA GLN A 110 -8.02 14.78 -8.03
C GLN A 110 -7.38 13.48 -8.55
N LEU A 111 -6.86 12.63 -7.66
CA LEU A 111 -6.36 11.31 -8.06
C LEU A 111 -7.48 10.39 -8.57
N ALA A 112 -8.65 10.45 -7.95
CA ALA A 112 -9.83 9.73 -8.44
C ALA A 112 -10.23 10.20 -9.85
N GLU A 113 -10.23 11.51 -10.09
CA GLU A 113 -10.51 12.09 -11.41
C GLU A 113 -9.56 11.55 -12.48
N ILE A 114 -8.25 11.56 -12.21
CA ILE A 114 -7.23 11.08 -13.15
C ILE A 114 -7.47 9.60 -13.53
N HIS A 115 -7.76 8.75 -12.54
CA HIS A 115 -7.87 7.31 -12.75
C HIS A 115 -9.27 6.85 -13.19
N LEU A 116 -10.32 7.67 -13.02
CA LEU A 116 -11.69 7.37 -13.40
C LEU A 116 -12.18 8.13 -14.63
N LYS A 117 -11.31 8.89 -15.29
CA LYS A 117 -11.65 9.78 -16.42
C LYS A 117 -12.43 9.11 -17.57
N GLU A 118 -12.24 7.81 -17.77
CA GLU A 118 -12.92 7.05 -18.81
C GLU A 118 -14.28 6.50 -18.35
N ASP A 119 -14.59 6.54 -17.05
CA ASP A 119 -15.85 6.06 -16.47
C ASP A 119 -16.78 7.26 -16.18
N HIS A 120 -17.68 7.51 -17.11
CA HIS A 120 -18.59 8.63 -17.01
C HIS A 120 -19.46 8.63 -15.73
N GLN A 121 -19.87 7.45 -15.25
CA GLN A 121 -20.70 7.36 -14.04
C GLN A 121 -19.88 7.74 -12.78
N TRP A 122 -18.62 7.34 -12.73
CA TRP A 122 -17.73 7.72 -11.65
C TRP A 122 -17.34 9.20 -11.73
N MET A 123 -17.15 9.75 -12.93
CA MET A 123 -16.84 11.17 -13.11
C MET A 123 -17.92 12.10 -12.57
N ILE A 124 -19.21 11.74 -12.69
CA ILE A 124 -20.30 12.48 -12.04
C ILE A 124 -20.12 12.51 -10.51
N ARG A 125 -19.83 11.36 -9.90
CA ARG A 125 -19.61 11.25 -8.46
C ARG A 125 -18.39 12.03 -7.97
N VAL A 126 -17.32 12.01 -8.76
CA VAL A 126 -16.09 12.76 -8.47
C VAL A 126 -16.36 14.26 -8.50
N ALA A 127 -17.12 14.74 -9.48
CA ALA A 127 -17.52 16.15 -9.57
C ALA A 127 -18.41 16.58 -8.39
N GLU A 128 -19.43 15.79 -8.05
CA GLU A 128 -20.29 16.04 -6.88
C GLU A 128 -19.49 16.05 -5.56
N GLN A 129 -18.46 15.22 -5.46
CA GLN A 129 -17.57 15.19 -4.31
C GLN A 129 -16.71 16.46 -4.25
N ALA A 130 -16.18 16.92 -5.40
CA ALA A 130 -15.40 18.16 -5.49
C ALA A 130 -16.23 19.38 -5.02
N ASP A 131 -17.50 19.44 -5.40
CA ASP A 131 -18.40 20.52 -4.95
C ASP A 131 -18.57 20.52 -3.41
N ARG A 132 -18.74 19.34 -2.80
CA ARG A 132 -18.82 19.21 -1.33
C ARG A 132 -17.53 19.58 -0.63
N ILE A 133 -16.38 19.27 -1.23
CA ILE A 133 -15.07 19.67 -0.71
C ILE A 133 -14.94 21.19 -0.74
N ALA A 134 -15.31 21.84 -1.86
CA ALA A 134 -15.24 23.28 -1.99
C ALA A 134 -16.18 24.03 -1.02
N GLU A 135 -17.24 23.40 -0.55
CA GLU A 135 -18.11 23.96 0.49
C GLU A 135 -17.45 23.98 1.87
N LEU A 136 -16.55 23.03 2.17
CA LEU A 136 -15.80 23.03 3.43
C LEU A 136 -14.67 24.06 3.47
N GLU A 137 -14.19 24.53 2.31
CA GLU A 137 -13.12 25.53 2.21
C GLU A 137 -13.63 26.98 2.44
N LYS A 138 -14.96 27.20 2.56
CA LYS A 138 -15.58 28.52 2.77
C LYS A 138 -15.68 28.90 4.24
#